data_bc18fc4fba1c3ea40eb94df7ea576b18
#
_entry.id   bc18fc4fba1c3ea40eb94df7ea576b18
#
_cell.length_a   1.000
_cell.length_b   1.000
_cell.length_c   1.000
_cell.angle_alpha   90.00
_cell.angle_beta   90.00
_cell.angle_gamma   90.00
#
_symmetry.space_group_name_H-M   'P 1'
#
loop_
_entity.id
_entity.type
_entity.pdbx_description
1 polymer ?
#
loop_
_entity_poly.entity_id
_entity_poly.type
_entity_poly.pdbx_seq_one_letter_code
_entity_poly.pdbx_strand_id
1 'polypeptide(L)' 'MRRFFVPSEAIADGVVRVAGRDARHIMRALRMGPADRLSIVDGSGREYIARITRTA' A
#
# COMPACT_ATOMS: atom_id res chain seq x y z
N MET A 1 -9.63 9.01 1.88
CA MET A 1 -8.36 8.29 1.96
C MET A 1 -8.10 7.56 0.66
N ARG A 2 -6.86 7.53 0.21
CA ARG A 2 -6.50 6.84 -1.01
C ARG A 2 -6.67 5.33 -0.84
N ARG A 3 -7.16 4.68 -1.88
CA ARG A 3 -7.41 3.24 -1.85
C ARG A 3 -6.53 2.56 -2.90
N PHE A 4 -5.87 1.48 -2.49
CA PHE A 4 -4.99 0.72 -3.34
C PHE A 4 -5.38 -0.74 -3.34
N PHE A 5 -5.39 -1.36 -4.51
CA PHE A 5 -5.70 -2.79 -4.64
C PHE A 5 -4.39 -3.56 -4.75
N VAL A 6 -4.25 -4.59 -3.94
CA VAL A 6 -3.06 -5.45 -3.96
C VAL A 6 -3.50 -6.91 -3.96
N PRO A 7 -2.68 -7.81 -4.51
CA PRO A 7 -2.98 -9.24 -4.38
C PRO A 7 -2.81 -9.67 -2.92
N SER A 8 -3.56 -10.69 -2.52
CA SER A 8 -3.52 -11.16 -1.14
C SER A 8 -2.13 -11.59 -0.70
N GLU A 9 -1.34 -12.15 -1.61
CA GLU A 9 0.02 -12.58 -1.29
C GLU A 9 0.98 -11.42 -1.01
N ALA A 10 0.58 -10.19 -1.31
CA ALA A 10 1.39 -9.02 -0.97
C ALA A 10 1.31 -8.69 0.52
N ILE A 11 0.38 -9.30 1.24
CA ILE A 11 0.18 -9.04 2.66
C ILE A 11 0.65 -10.23 3.46
N ALA A 12 1.58 -10.02 4.38
CA ALA A 12 2.09 -11.07 5.26
C ALA A 12 2.50 -10.45 6.58
N ASP A 13 2.11 -11.09 7.67
CA ASP A 13 2.52 -10.69 9.03
C ASP A 13 2.22 -9.22 9.32
N GLY A 14 1.08 -8.73 8.84
CA GLY A 14 0.69 -7.34 9.06
C GLY A 14 1.45 -6.33 8.21
N VAL A 15 2.21 -6.79 7.23
CA VAL A 15 3.00 -5.92 6.36
C VAL A 15 2.54 -6.09 4.93
N VAL A 16 2.33 -4.97 4.24
CA VAL A 16 2.01 -4.97 2.82
C VAL A 16 3.25 -4.52 2.05
N ARG A 17 3.68 -5.33 1.09
CA ARG A 17 4.82 -4.97 0.25
C ARG A 17 4.31 -4.55 -1.11
N VAL A 18 4.67 -3.33 -1.51
CA VAL A 18 4.31 -2.78 -2.81
C VAL A 18 5.60 -2.45 -3.54
N ALA A 19 5.69 -2.86 -4.79
CA ALA A 19 6.94 -2.69 -5.56
C ALA A 19 6.63 -2.24 -6.97
N GLY A 20 7.68 -1.89 -7.70
CA GLY A 20 7.58 -1.58 -9.11
C GLY A 20 6.74 -0.37 -9.43
N ARG A 21 5.84 -0.52 -10.39
CA ARG A 21 5.00 0.57 -10.88
C ARG A 21 4.09 1.13 -9.79
N ASP A 22 3.52 0.26 -8.97
CA ASP A 22 2.60 0.70 -7.92
C ASP A 22 3.32 1.51 -6.86
N ALA A 23 4.52 1.08 -6.45
CA ALA A 23 5.32 1.82 -5.49
C ALA A 23 5.68 3.20 -6.04
N ARG A 24 6.04 3.25 -7.31
CA ARG A 24 6.38 4.50 -7.97
C ARG A 24 5.18 5.44 -8.04
N HIS A 25 4.01 4.88 -8.29
CA HIS A 25 2.78 5.65 -8.33
C HIS A 25 2.47 6.28 -6.98
N ILE A 26 2.62 5.49 -5.90
CA ILE A 26 2.38 6.00 -4.55
C ILE A 26 3.34 7.13 -4.22
N MET A 27 4.62 6.94 -4.48
CA MET A 27 5.64 7.90 -4.10
C MET A 27 5.61 9.17 -4.93
N ARG A 28 5.40 9.05 -6.23
CA ARG A 28 5.51 10.19 -7.13
C ARG A 28 4.17 10.84 -7.44
N ALA A 29 3.20 10.06 -7.89
CA ALA A 29 1.92 10.60 -8.31
C ALA A 29 1.07 11.06 -7.12
N LEU A 30 1.05 10.27 -6.07
CA LEU A 30 0.27 10.60 -4.88
C LEU A 30 1.10 11.35 -3.83
N ARG A 31 2.39 11.44 -4.02
CA ARG A 31 3.32 12.14 -3.14
C ARG A 31 3.22 11.69 -1.70
N MET A 32 3.09 10.38 -1.51
CA MET A 32 3.01 9.80 -0.18
C MET A 32 4.37 9.32 0.29
N GLY A 33 4.57 9.31 1.57
CA GLY A 33 5.82 8.87 2.16
C GLY A 33 5.61 8.35 3.57
N PRO A 34 6.68 8.15 4.34
CA PRO A 34 6.58 7.59 5.69
C PRO A 34 5.56 8.35 6.54
N ALA A 35 4.80 7.60 7.33
CA ALA A 35 3.74 8.06 8.20
C ALA A 35 2.42 8.39 7.49
N ASP A 36 2.40 8.46 6.16
CA ASP A 36 1.16 8.62 5.44
C ASP A 36 0.33 7.35 5.51
N ARG A 37 -0.98 7.51 5.48
CA ARG A 37 -1.91 6.39 5.55
C ARG A 37 -2.67 6.25 4.25
N LEU A 38 -3.03 5.01 3.95
CA LEU A 38 -3.85 4.71 2.79
C LEU A 38 -4.66 3.46 3.07
N SER A 39 -5.72 3.27 2.27
CA SER A 39 -6.55 2.09 2.36
C SER A 39 -6.03 1.04 1.39
N ILE A 40 -5.87 -0.18 1.87
CA ILE A 40 -5.44 -1.32 1.07
C ILE A 40 -6.59 -2.29 0.96
N VAL A 41 -6.92 -2.70 -0.27
CA VAL A 41 -7.94 -3.71 -0.52
C VAL A 41 -7.24 -4.91 -1.15
N ASP A 42 -7.39 -6.08 -0.53
CA ASP A 42 -6.76 -7.29 -1.04
C ASP A 42 -7.68 -8.06 -1.99
N GLY A 43 -7.17 -9.17 -2.51
CA GLY A 43 -7.92 -9.98 -3.48
C GLY A 43 -9.17 -10.65 -2.90
N SER A 44 -9.29 -10.71 -1.57
CA SER A 44 -10.48 -11.28 -0.94
C SER A 44 -11.56 -10.23 -0.71
N GLY A 45 -11.28 -8.97 -1.00
CA GLY A 45 -12.20 -7.87 -0.77
C GLY A 45 -12.09 -7.24 0.60
N ARG A 46 -11.13 -7.67 1.42
CA ARG A 46 -10.89 -7.05 2.71
C ARG A 46 -10.17 -5.72 2.54
N GLU A 47 -10.54 -4.78 3.39
CA GLU A 47 -9.95 -3.45 3.38
C GLU A 47 -9.21 -3.20 4.69
N TYR A 48 -8.01 -2.66 4.57
CA TYR A 48 -7.15 -2.37 5.70
C TYR A 48 -6.67 -0.93 5.63
N ILE A 49 -6.45 -0.33 6.79
CA ILE A 49 -5.77 0.96 6.85
C ILE A 49 -4.30 0.67 7.08
N ALA A 50 -3.48 1.10 6.15
CA ALA A 50 -2.04 0.87 6.20
C ALA A 50 -1.30 2.19 6.36
N ARG A 51 -0.15 2.12 7.03
CA ARG A 51 0.74 3.27 7.16
C ARG A 51 2.04 2.94 6.46
N ILE A 52 2.54 3.89 5.70
CA ILE A 52 3.83 3.74 5.03
C ILE A 52 4.93 3.83 6.07
N THR A 53 5.73 2.79 6.19
CA THR A 53 6.81 2.76 7.17
C THR A 53 8.17 2.92 6.52
N ARG A 54 8.32 2.48 5.27
CA ARG A 54 9.60 2.56 4.60
C ARG A 54 9.41 2.63 3.09
N THR A 55 10.17 3.51 2.47
CA THR A 55 10.24 3.60 1.00
C THR A 55 11.67 3.30 0.61
N ALA A 56 11.84 2.35 -0.30
CA ALA A 56 13.16 1.96 -0.75
C ALA A 56 13.58 2.75 -1.97
#